data_15aff170e6abb710d4a9833b10524397
#
_entry.id   15aff170e6abb710d4a9833b10524397
#
_cell.length_a   1.000
_cell.length_b   1.000
_cell.length_c   1.000
_cell.angle_alpha   90.00
_cell.angle_beta   90.00
_cell.angle_gamma   90.00
#
_symmetry.space_group_name_H-M   'P 1'
#
loop_
_entity.id
_entity.type
_entity.pdbx_description
1 polymer ?
#
loop_
_entity_poly.entity_id
_entity_poly.type
_entity_poly.pdbx_seq_one_letter_code
_entity_poly.pdbx_strand_id
1 'polypeptide(L)'
;VGKIGVPEAVLEKRNRLDGANFQLVLERFNTIKENFIFNSKIRNLKNNKSEDFVDDELKINLDDWNEEFEFINWLNKPGFLPDDKEEYLRDLAKKTYIDSSGNEHPYITEEELVSLSIKKGSLNDDERSKIQKHIIHTKTLLNKLPFPNKLKNVPFYASCHHEHVNGKGYPKGLKGDEIP
;
A
#
# COMPACT_ATOMS: atom_id res chain seq x y z
N VAL A 1 -19.62 7.99 -15.49
CA VAL A 1 -20.41 7.97 -14.26
C VAL A 1 -19.47 7.66 -13.13
N GLY A 2 -19.25 8.62 -12.19
CA GLY A 2 -18.40 8.42 -11.04
C GLY A 2 -18.90 7.26 -10.17
N LYS A 3 -18.00 6.61 -9.44
CA LYS A 3 -18.37 5.53 -8.49
C LYS A 3 -19.05 6.15 -7.27
N ILE A 4 -20.37 6.25 -7.33
CA ILE A 4 -21.19 6.91 -6.30
C ILE A 4 -20.93 6.32 -4.91
N GLY A 5 -20.65 7.20 -3.93
CA GLY A 5 -20.42 6.80 -2.54
C GLY A 5 -19.02 6.22 -2.26
N VAL A 6 -18.09 6.27 -3.21
CA VAL A 6 -16.69 5.88 -2.98
C VAL A 6 -15.86 7.14 -2.69
N PRO A 7 -15.10 7.18 -1.58
CA PRO A 7 -14.20 8.30 -1.30
C PRO A 7 -13.19 8.54 -2.41
N GLU A 8 -12.94 9.80 -2.77
CA GLU A 8 -12.01 10.20 -3.83
C GLU A 8 -10.61 9.64 -3.61
N ALA A 9 -10.12 9.72 -2.37
CA ALA A 9 -8.82 9.17 -1.98
C ALA A 9 -8.65 7.68 -2.34
N VAL A 10 -9.73 6.88 -2.27
CA VAL A 10 -9.71 5.46 -2.65
C VAL A 10 -9.74 5.30 -4.18
N LEU A 11 -10.46 6.18 -4.89
CA LEU A 11 -10.54 6.15 -6.36
C LEU A 11 -9.22 6.56 -7.00
N GLU A 12 -8.51 7.48 -6.39
CA GLU A 12 -7.25 8.04 -6.90
C GLU A 12 -6.01 7.30 -6.40
N LYS A 13 -6.17 6.37 -5.46
CA LYS A 13 -5.05 5.63 -4.89
C LYS A 13 -4.29 4.84 -5.96
N ARG A 14 -3.05 5.24 -6.20
CA ARG A 14 -2.14 4.63 -7.20
C ARG A 14 -1.16 3.66 -6.60
N ASN A 15 -0.73 3.91 -5.37
CA ASN A 15 0.31 3.17 -4.67
C ASN A 15 -0.28 2.48 -3.42
N ARG A 16 0.47 1.55 -2.82
CA ARG A 16 0.05 0.86 -1.58
C ARG A 16 -0.07 1.83 -0.40
N LEU A 17 0.93 2.71 -0.22
CA LEU A 17 0.85 3.87 0.65
C LEU A 17 0.57 5.12 -0.20
N ASP A 18 -0.23 6.05 0.32
CA ASP A 18 -0.40 7.35 -0.30
C ASP A 18 0.88 8.20 -0.21
N GLY A 19 0.92 9.32 -0.94
CA GLY A 19 2.12 10.14 -1.05
C GLY A 19 2.62 10.67 0.29
N ALA A 20 1.72 11.09 1.19
CA ALA A 20 2.10 11.63 2.50
C ALA A 20 2.66 10.53 3.42
N ASN A 21 1.97 9.40 3.52
CA ASN A 21 2.42 8.28 4.34
C ASN A 21 3.72 7.67 3.81
N PHE A 22 3.89 7.59 2.49
CA PHE A 22 5.13 7.11 1.91
C PHE A 22 6.29 8.06 2.16
N GLN A 23 6.06 9.37 2.13
CA GLN A 23 7.07 10.37 2.47
C GLN A 23 7.59 10.19 3.90
N LEU A 24 6.72 9.89 4.87
CA LEU A 24 7.14 9.58 6.25
C LEU A 24 8.06 8.35 6.33
N VAL A 25 7.78 7.32 5.54
CA VAL A 25 8.68 6.15 5.44
C VAL A 25 10.04 6.56 4.89
N LEU A 26 10.09 7.35 3.83
CA LEU A 26 11.35 7.81 3.22
C LEU A 26 12.17 8.68 4.18
N GLU A 27 11.53 9.58 4.92
CA GLU A 27 12.18 10.41 5.94
C GLU A 27 12.76 9.55 7.08
N ARG A 28 12.03 8.52 7.50
CA ARG A 28 12.52 7.56 8.49
C ARG A 28 13.75 6.81 7.99
N PHE A 29 13.74 6.32 6.77
CA PHE A 29 14.90 5.65 6.17
C PHE A 29 16.11 6.59 6.05
N ASN A 30 15.90 7.86 5.73
CA ASN A 30 16.97 8.86 5.75
C ASN A 30 17.54 9.05 7.16
N THR A 31 16.68 9.13 8.18
CA THR A 31 17.13 9.22 9.58
C THR A 31 17.98 8.01 9.98
N ILE A 32 17.59 6.81 9.57
CA ILE A 32 18.34 5.57 9.82
C ILE A 32 19.74 5.66 9.18
N LYS A 33 19.82 6.11 7.94
CA LYS A 33 21.09 6.31 7.23
C LYS A 33 21.99 7.31 7.94
N GLU A 34 21.45 8.44 8.36
CA GLU A 34 22.17 9.47 9.10
C GLU A 34 22.70 8.93 10.42
N ASN A 35 21.94 8.09 11.11
CA ASN A 35 22.38 7.43 12.34
C ASN A 35 23.57 6.47 12.09
N PHE A 36 23.59 5.71 11.00
CA PHE A 36 24.73 4.87 10.66
C PHE A 36 25.99 5.71 10.47
N ILE A 37 25.88 6.80 9.70
CA ILE A 37 27.00 7.72 9.45
C ILE A 37 27.47 8.38 10.76
N PHE A 38 26.53 8.87 11.58
CA PHE A 38 26.84 9.51 12.85
C PHE A 38 27.54 8.57 13.83
N ASN A 39 27.03 7.35 13.98
CA ASN A 39 27.61 6.34 14.85
C ASN A 39 29.03 5.93 14.39
N SER A 40 29.27 5.87 13.09
CA SER A 40 30.61 5.63 12.54
C SER A 40 31.56 6.78 12.89
N LYS A 41 31.13 8.03 12.74
CA LYS A 41 31.96 9.21 13.13
C LYS A 41 32.34 9.16 14.62
N ILE A 42 31.37 8.89 15.49
CA ILE A 42 31.63 8.74 16.96
C ILE A 42 32.65 7.64 17.20
N ARG A 43 32.52 6.49 16.56
CA ARG A 43 33.43 5.35 16.68
C ARG A 43 34.83 5.71 16.18
N ASN A 44 34.93 6.41 15.07
CA ASN A 44 36.20 6.87 14.51
C ASN A 44 36.94 7.83 15.45
N LEU A 45 36.23 8.82 16.01
CA LEU A 45 36.81 9.74 17.01
C LEU A 45 37.31 9.00 18.23
N LYS A 46 36.56 8.02 18.78
CA LYS A 46 37.01 7.20 19.90
C LYS A 46 38.25 6.36 19.61
N ASN A 47 38.46 6.00 18.34
CA ASN A 47 39.58 5.21 17.88
C ASN A 47 40.73 6.06 17.29
N ASN A 48 40.73 7.39 17.48
CA ASN A 48 41.69 8.34 16.94
C ASN A 48 41.85 8.23 15.40
N LYS A 49 40.77 7.96 14.69
CA LYS A 49 40.67 7.96 13.21
C LYS A 49 40.07 9.27 12.73
N SER A 50 40.22 9.56 11.43
CA SER A 50 39.50 10.66 10.79
C SER A 50 37.98 10.45 10.89
N GLU A 51 37.20 11.53 11.07
CA GLU A 51 35.73 11.48 11.05
C GLU A 51 35.18 10.89 9.76
N ASP A 52 35.84 11.17 8.64
CA ASP A 52 35.44 10.73 7.29
C ASP A 52 35.94 9.32 6.95
N PHE A 53 36.59 8.63 7.90
CA PHE A 53 37.02 7.27 7.68
C PHE A 53 35.82 6.33 7.57
N VAL A 54 35.65 5.69 6.42
CA VAL A 54 34.59 4.71 6.15
C VAL A 54 35.11 3.35 6.56
N ASP A 55 34.65 2.82 7.68
CA ASP A 55 34.97 1.46 8.14
C ASP A 55 34.07 0.42 7.46
N ASP A 56 34.45 -0.86 7.61
CA ASP A 56 33.71 -1.96 6.96
C ASP A 56 32.29 -2.12 7.53
N GLU A 57 32.08 -1.78 8.80
CA GLU A 57 30.75 -1.81 9.42
C GLU A 57 29.84 -0.76 8.80
N LEU A 58 30.32 0.49 8.57
CA LEU A 58 29.53 1.51 7.90
C LEU A 58 29.20 1.11 6.45
N LYS A 59 30.15 0.49 5.73
CA LYS A 59 29.89 -0.01 4.36
C LYS A 59 28.76 -1.02 4.36
N ILE A 60 28.83 -2.04 5.23
CA ILE A 60 27.79 -3.07 5.33
C ILE A 60 26.43 -2.43 5.65
N ASN A 61 26.36 -1.54 6.63
CA ASN A 61 25.11 -0.88 7.01
C ASN A 61 24.52 -0.02 5.87
N LEU A 62 25.36 0.64 5.07
CA LEU A 62 24.91 1.44 3.94
C LEU A 62 24.47 0.56 2.75
N ASP A 63 25.13 -0.56 2.52
CA ASP A 63 24.75 -1.52 1.48
C ASP A 63 23.41 -2.17 1.83
N ASP A 64 23.23 -2.65 3.05
CA ASP A 64 21.95 -3.18 3.55
C ASP A 64 20.84 -2.11 3.45
N TRP A 65 21.14 -0.89 3.88
CA TRP A 65 20.19 0.23 3.79
C TRP A 65 19.77 0.51 2.33
N ASN A 66 20.71 0.49 1.38
CA ASN A 66 20.40 0.71 -0.03
C ASN A 66 19.45 -0.39 -0.56
N GLU A 67 19.71 -1.65 -0.26
CA GLU A 67 18.85 -2.76 -0.67
C GLU A 67 17.45 -2.64 -0.09
N GLU A 68 17.33 -2.32 1.19
CA GLU A 68 16.05 -2.15 1.89
C GLU A 68 15.27 -0.93 1.36
N PHE A 69 15.96 0.18 1.12
CA PHE A 69 15.36 1.40 0.57
C PHE A 69 14.81 1.18 -0.83
N GLU A 70 15.58 0.54 -1.72
CA GLU A 70 15.12 0.19 -3.06
C GLU A 70 13.96 -0.81 -3.01
N PHE A 71 14.01 -1.77 -2.11
CA PHE A 71 12.92 -2.72 -1.90
C PHE A 71 11.62 -2.01 -1.50
N ILE A 72 11.65 -1.07 -0.55
CA ILE A 72 10.47 -0.30 -0.11
C ILE A 72 9.93 0.59 -1.25
N ASN A 73 10.82 1.23 -2.03
CA ASN A 73 10.43 2.00 -3.20
C ASN A 73 9.72 1.14 -4.27
N TRP A 74 10.25 -0.05 -4.52
CA TRP A 74 9.63 -1.02 -5.42
C TRP A 74 8.28 -1.49 -4.88
N LEU A 75 8.23 -1.82 -3.59
CA LEU A 75 7.05 -2.39 -2.93
C LEU A 75 5.87 -1.43 -2.90
N ASN A 76 6.10 -0.13 -2.75
CA ASN A 76 5.01 0.85 -2.74
C ASN A 76 4.25 0.93 -4.07
N LYS A 77 4.86 0.53 -5.18
CA LYS A 77 4.20 0.50 -6.50
C LYS A 77 3.15 -0.62 -6.55
N PRO A 78 2.04 -0.42 -7.30
CA PRO A 78 1.04 -1.46 -7.45
C PRO A 78 1.63 -2.65 -8.23
N GLY A 79 1.33 -3.85 -7.80
CA GLY A 79 1.85 -5.06 -8.43
C GLY A 79 1.44 -6.32 -7.66
N PHE A 80 2.02 -7.43 -8.06
CA PHE A 80 1.92 -8.68 -7.32
C PHE A 80 3.07 -8.77 -6.32
N LEU A 81 2.77 -9.15 -5.08
CA LEU A 81 3.75 -9.38 -4.02
C LEU A 81 4.00 -10.88 -3.88
N PRO A 82 5.16 -11.39 -4.30
CA PRO A 82 5.57 -12.78 -4.08
C PRO A 82 5.74 -13.11 -2.60
N ASP A 83 5.62 -14.40 -2.24
CA ASP A 83 5.65 -14.83 -0.84
C ASP A 83 7.04 -14.61 -0.20
N ASP A 84 8.12 -14.84 -0.94
CA ASP A 84 9.50 -14.55 -0.50
C ASP A 84 9.72 -13.06 -0.19
N LYS A 85 9.12 -12.18 -0.97
CA LYS A 85 9.18 -10.72 -0.75
C LYS A 85 8.30 -10.27 0.41
N GLU A 86 7.17 -10.94 0.64
CA GLU A 86 6.37 -10.68 1.84
C GLU A 86 7.10 -11.12 3.11
N GLU A 87 7.80 -12.25 3.09
CA GLU A 87 8.61 -12.70 4.21
C GLU A 87 9.73 -11.69 4.52
N TYR A 88 10.43 -11.22 3.49
CA TYR A 88 11.45 -10.18 3.63
C TYR A 88 10.89 -8.87 4.21
N LEU A 89 9.70 -8.44 3.77
CA LEU A 89 9.01 -7.27 4.34
C LEU A 89 8.71 -7.47 5.84
N ARG A 90 8.25 -8.67 6.23
CA ARG A 90 7.97 -8.99 7.64
C ARG A 90 9.24 -8.99 8.49
N ASP A 91 10.36 -9.42 7.94
CA ASP A 91 11.64 -9.37 8.64
C ASP A 91 12.15 -7.93 8.76
N LEU A 92 11.99 -7.12 7.71
CA LEU A 92 12.31 -5.69 7.76
C LEU A 92 11.46 -4.95 8.82
N ALA A 93 10.18 -5.29 8.95
CA ALA A 93 9.29 -4.70 9.95
C ALA A 93 9.65 -5.05 11.41
N LYS A 94 10.49 -6.07 11.64
CA LYS A 94 11.02 -6.38 12.98
C LYS A 94 12.21 -5.50 13.37
N LYS A 95 12.84 -4.83 12.39
CA LYS A 95 13.99 -3.95 12.65
C LYS A 95 13.53 -2.67 13.33
N THR A 96 14.37 -2.19 14.24
CA THR A 96 14.16 -0.93 14.96
C THR A 96 15.38 -0.02 14.82
N TYR A 97 15.18 1.27 15.03
CA TYR A 97 16.24 2.26 15.12
C TYR A 97 16.01 3.18 16.32
N ILE A 98 17.06 3.84 16.76
CA ILE A 98 17.00 4.79 17.86
C ILE A 98 17.08 6.20 17.26
N ASP A 99 16.14 7.07 17.62
CA ASP A 99 16.15 8.47 17.20
C ASP A 99 17.18 9.31 17.99
N SER A 100 17.34 10.57 17.61
CA SER A 100 18.26 11.51 18.27
C SER A 100 17.92 11.79 19.75
N SER A 101 16.69 11.46 20.18
CA SER A 101 16.20 11.61 21.55
C SER A 101 16.40 10.34 22.40
N GLY A 102 16.87 9.26 21.78
CA GLY A 102 17.08 7.96 22.43
C GLY A 102 15.85 7.06 22.45
N ASN A 103 14.78 7.39 21.70
CA ASN A 103 13.60 6.55 21.62
C ASN A 103 13.75 5.50 20.51
N GLU A 104 13.24 4.31 20.78
CA GLU A 104 13.22 3.21 19.82
C GLU A 104 11.97 3.28 18.94
N HIS A 105 12.16 3.16 17.64
CA HIS A 105 11.11 3.20 16.61
C HIS A 105 11.26 2.04 15.64
N PRO A 106 10.17 1.47 15.11
CA PRO A 106 10.23 0.45 14.07
C PRO A 106 10.63 1.07 12.72
N TYR A 107 11.27 0.27 11.85
CA TYR A 107 11.53 0.64 10.45
C TYR A 107 10.23 0.80 9.68
N ILE A 108 9.27 -0.09 9.92
CA ILE A 108 7.95 -0.13 9.29
C ILE A 108 6.92 -0.28 10.40
N THR A 109 5.94 0.62 10.47
CA THR A 109 4.84 0.51 11.43
C THR A 109 3.86 -0.60 11.05
N GLU A 110 3.02 -1.05 12.00
CA GLU A 110 2.01 -2.08 11.72
C GLU A 110 1.02 -1.64 10.62
N GLU A 111 0.61 -0.37 10.62
CA GLU A 111 -0.31 0.16 9.61
C GLU A 111 0.33 0.20 8.22
N GLU A 112 1.60 0.58 8.15
CA GLU A 112 2.39 0.55 6.90
C GLU A 112 2.60 -0.88 6.42
N LEU A 113 2.91 -1.82 7.34
CA LEU A 113 3.07 -3.24 7.01
C LEU A 113 1.81 -3.81 6.39
N VAL A 114 0.64 -3.53 6.96
CA VAL A 114 -0.66 -3.97 6.40
C VAL A 114 -0.85 -3.43 4.98
N SER A 115 -0.54 -2.15 4.76
CA SER A 115 -0.68 -1.51 3.45
C SER A 115 0.32 -2.05 2.43
N LEU A 116 1.57 -2.23 2.82
CA LEU A 116 2.64 -2.75 1.96
C LEU A 116 2.49 -4.24 1.65
N SER A 117 1.85 -5.02 2.54
CA SER A 117 1.58 -6.46 2.37
C SER A 117 0.43 -6.77 1.40
N ILE A 118 -0.16 -5.78 0.72
CA ILE A 118 -1.22 -6.01 -0.26
C ILE A 118 -0.70 -6.93 -1.38
N LYS A 119 -1.27 -8.13 -1.49
CA LYS A 119 -0.82 -9.16 -2.44
C LYS A 119 -0.96 -8.74 -3.91
N LYS A 120 -1.98 -7.95 -4.25
CA LYS A 120 -2.25 -7.55 -5.64
C LYS A 120 -2.87 -6.17 -5.74
N GLY A 121 -2.20 -5.29 -6.47
CA GLY A 121 -2.64 -3.91 -6.69
C GLY A 121 -2.24 -2.97 -5.56
N SER A 122 -3.03 -1.93 -5.33
CA SER A 122 -2.79 -0.88 -4.32
C SER A 122 -3.88 -0.78 -3.25
N LEU A 123 -4.97 -1.53 -3.39
CA LEU A 123 -6.14 -1.45 -2.51
C LEU A 123 -6.16 -2.62 -1.53
N ASN A 124 -6.33 -2.32 -0.26
CA ASN A 124 -6.65 -3.32 0.75
C ASN A 124 -8.11 -3.83 0.59
N ASP A 125 -8.50 -4.85 1.37
CA ASP A 125 -9.81 -5.49 1.22
C ASP A 125 -10.96 -4.54 1.59
N ASP A 126 -10.78 -3.67 2.59
CA ASP A 126 -11.78 -2.67 2.97
C ASP A 126 -11.97 -1.62 1.88
N GLU A 127 -10.89 -1.12 1.29
CA GLU A 127 -10.94 -0.17 0.18
C GLU A 127 -11.58 -0.80 -1.06
N ARG A 128 -11.24 -2.05 -1.35
CA ARG A 128 -11.83 -2.84 -2.43
C ARG A 128 -13.33 -3.03 -2.21
N SER A 129 -13.74 -3.38 -0.98
CA SER A 129 -15.15 -3.50 -0.60
C SER A 129 -15.91 -2.17 -0.76
N LYS A 130 -15.31 -1.05 -0.35
CA LYS A 130 -15.89 0.29 -0.55
C LYS A 130 -16.12 0.58 -2.04
N ILE A 131 -15.15 0.25 -2.89
CA ILE A 131 -15.32 0.39 -4.35
C ILE A 131 -16.46 -0.51 -4.86
N GLN A 132 -16.54 -1.76 -4.42
CA GLN A 132 -17.59 -2.68 -4.88
C GLN A 132 -19.00 -2.22 -4.47
N LYS A 133 -19.13 -1.58 -3.32
CA LYS A 133 -20.42 -1.05 -2.83
C LYS A 133 -21.06 0.02 -3.74
N HIS A 134 -20.29 0.68 -4.63
CA HIS A 134 -20.89 1.67 -5.56
C HIS A 134 -22.00 1.07 -6.41
N ILE A 135 -21.94 -0.23 -6.74
CA ILE A 135 -23.00 -0.91 -7.48
C ILE A 135 -24.32 -0.91 -6.71
N ILE A 136 -24.24 -1.21 -5.41
CA ILE A 136 -25.40 -1.22 -4.53
C ILE A 136 -26.00 0.19 -4.43
N HIS A 137 -25.16 1.21 -4.28
CA HIS A 137 -25.59 2.61 -4.25
C HIS A 137 -26.25 3.03 -5.57
N THR A 138 -25.62 2.68 -6.69
CA THR A 138 -26.16 2.95 -8.04
C THR A 138 -27.51 2.30 -8.22
N LYS A 139 -27.67 1.01 -7.88
CA LYS A 139 -28.94 0.29 -7.96
C LYS A 139 -30.00 0.92 -7.07
N THR A 140 -29.67 1.27 -5.83
CA THR A 140 -30.59 1.92 -4.90
C THR A 140 -31.06 3.26 -5.42
N LEU A 141 -30.17 4.06 -6.01
CA LEU A 141 -30.51 5.34 -6.60
C LEU A 141 -31.43 5.17 -7.83
N LEU A 142 -31.07 4.28 -8.74
CA LEU A 142 -31.83 4.02 -9.96
C LEU A 142 -33.24 3.48 -9.66
N ASN A 143 -33.40 2.63 -8.64
CA ASN A 143 -34.71 2.11 -8.24
C ASN A 143 -35.67 3.18 -7.69
N LYS A 144 -35.17 4.36 -7.32
CA LYS A 144 -36.00 5.50 -6.89
C LYS A 144 -36.49 6.37 -8.07
N LEU A 145 -35.97 6.13 -9.27
CA LEU A 145 -36.36 6.90 -10.45
C LEU A 145 -37.56 6.25 -11.14
N PRO A 146 -38.54 7.03 -11.62
CA PRO A 146 -39.69 6.53 -12.32
C PRO A 146 -39.34 6.18 -13.77
N PHE A 147 -38.92 4.95 -14.04
CA PHE A 147 -38.62 4.48 -15.36
C PHE A 147 -39.91 4.09 -16.12
N PRO A 148 -40.07 4.50 -17.38
CA PRO A 148 -41.13 3.98 -18.23
C PRO A 148 -41.06 2.45 -18.41
N ASN A 149 -42.17 1.78 -18.72
CA ASN A 149 -42.23 0.32 -18.86
C ASN A 149 -41.16 -0.26 -19.80
N LYS A 150 -40.78 0.44 -20.85
CA LYS A 150 -39.72 0.03 -21.80
C LYS A 150 -38.31 0.04 -21.15
N LEU A 151 -38.11 0.79 -20.08
CA LEU A 151 -36.83 0.99 -19.43
C LEU A 151 -36.82 0.45 -17.99
N LYS A 152 -37.84 -0.30 -17.56
CA LYS A 152 -37.97 -0.83 -16.20
C LYS A 152 -36.79 -1.68 -15.73
N ASN A 153 -36.05 -2.31 -16.66
CA ASN A 153 -34.91 -3.17 -16.35
C ASN A 153 -33.57 -2.41 -16.27
N VAL A 154 -33.56 -1.08 -16.53
CA VAL A 154 -32.30 -0.28 -16.42
C VAL A 154 -31.60 -0.42 -15.08
N PRO A 155 -32.26 -0.38 -13.92
CA PRO A 155 -31.58 -0.59 -12.62
C PRO A 155 -30.91 -1.96 -12.50
N PHE A 156 -31.53 -3.01 -13.07
CA PHE A 156 -30.96 -4.36 -13.09
C PHE A 156 -29.71 -4.41 -13.99
N TYR A 157 -29.82 -3.97 -15.24
CA TYR A 157 -28.70 -3.93 -16.19
C TYR A 157 -27.53 -3.10 -15.64
N ALA A 158 -27.82 -1.92 -15.08
CA ALA A 158 -26.81 -1.08 -14.46
C ALA A 158 -26.13 -1.74 -13.26
N SER A 159 -26.78 -2.67 -12.57
CA SER A 159 -26.21 -3.39 -11.45
C SER A 159 -25.35 -4.59 -11.85
N CYS A 160 -25.32 -4.98 -13.12
CA CYS A 160 -24.63 -6.17 -13.61
C CYS A 160 -23.28 -5.89 -14.31
N HIS A 161 -22.89 -4.61 -14.48
CA HIS A 161 -21.70 -4.25 -15.29
C HIS A 161 -20.34 -4.71 -14.73
N HIS A 162 -20.31 -5.25 -13.51
CA HIS A 162 -19.15 -5.92 -12.92
C HIS A 162 -19.36 -7.42 -12.69
N GLU A 163 -20.48 -7.97 -13.17
CA GLU A 163 -20.64 -9.41 -13.20
C GLU A 163 -19.75 -10.03 -14.29
N HIS A 164 -19.27 -11.22 -14.06
CA HIS A 164 -18.44 -11.95 -15.01
C HIS A 164 -19.11 -13.29 -15.38
N VAL A 165 -19.04 -13.66 -16.64
CA VAL A 165 -19.64 -14.90 -17.17
C VAL A 165 -19.26 -16.15 -16.36
N ASN A 166 -18.06 -16.15 -15.76
CA ASN A 166 -17.56 -17.24 -14.92
C ASN A 166 -18.08 -17.18 -13.46
N GLY A 167 -18.96 -16.24 -13.10
CA GLY A 167 -19.52 -16.06 -11.77
C GLY A 167 -18.56 -15.49 -10.72
N LYS A 168 -17.37 -15.01 -11.11
CA LYS A 168 -16.41 -14.36 -10.22
C LYS A 168 -16.58 -12.83 -10.16
N GLY A 169 -17.67 -12.32 -10.74
CA GLY A 169 -18.05 -10.92 -10.68
C GLY A 169 -18.77 -10.54 -9.40
N TYR A 170 -19.24 -9.30 -9.34
CA TYR A 170 -20.00 -8.77 -8.20
C TYR A 170 -21.12 -7.85 -8.69
N PRO A 171 -22.16 -7.58 -7.91
CA PRO A 171 -22.36 -7.90 -6.49
C PRO A 171 -23.00 -9.27 -6.22
N LYS A 172 -23.52 -9.97 -7.24
CA LYS A 172 -24.30 -11.20 -7.07
C LYS A 172 -23.58 -12.47 -7.48
N GLY A 173 -22.48 -12.36 -8.25
CA GLY A 173 -21.78 -13.50 -8.83
C GLY A 173 -22.60 -14.26 -9.87
N LEU A 174 -23.36 -13.52 -10.71
CA LEU A 174 -24.18 -14.10 -11.77
C LEU A 174 -23.31 -14.83 -12.81
N LYS A 175 -23.85 -15.92 -13.41
CA LYS A 175 -23.12 -16.76 -14.36
C LYS A 175 -23.86 -16.85 -15.68
N GLY A 176 -23.09 -16.87 -16.77
CA GLY A 176 -23.62 -17.13 -18.12
C GLY A 176 -24.86 -16.30 -18.44
N ASP A 177 -25.96 -16.99 -18.75
CA ASP A 177 -27.24 -16.41 -19.17
C ASP A 177 -28.01 -15.69 -18.04
N GLU A 178 -27.54 -15.74 -16.79
CA GLU A 178 -28.10 -14.93 -15.69
C GLU A 178 -27.75 -13.45 -15.83
N ILE A 179 -26.68 -13.16 -16.60
CA ILE A 179 -26.25 -11.79 -16.92
C ILE A 179 -27.06 -11.31 -18.12
N PRO A 180 -27.74 -10.16 -18.04
CA PRO A 180 -28.59 -9.64 -19.11
C PRO A 180 -27.84 -9.19 -20.36
#